data_ff5702faeeb7fd4ea9f90453a7a8167b
#
_entry.id   ff5702faeeb7fd4ea9f90453a7a8167b
#
_cell.length_a   1.000
_cell.length_b   1.000
_cell.length_c   1.000
_cell.angle_alpha   90.00
_cell.angle_beta   90.00
_cell.angle_gamma   90.00
#
_symmetry.space_group_name_H-M   'P 1'
#
loop_
_entity.id
_entity.type
_entity.pdbx_description
1 polymer ?
#
loop_
_entity_poly.entity_id
_entity_poly.type
_entity_poly.pdbx_seq_one_letter_code
_entity_poly.pdbx_strand_id
1 'polypeptide(L)'
;MAEVRAKLAPGIPIDVWCQDEMRVGQKNKLTYRWARKGSRPLAVHDQRTQSTYLFGAVCPELGTGAALVLPACNSEAMQLHLDEIATKVSPGAHAILLLDQAGWHGAKILKVPSNITLMPLPPRTPELNGQENIWQFMRQNWLSNRIFKSFDDIVDHCCYAWNTLIDQPWKIMSIARRDWTTMGHSM
;
A
#
# COMPACT_ATOMS: atom_id res chain seq x y z
N MET A 1 2.21 4.10 19.63
CA MET A 1 2.32 2.69 20.07
C MET A 1 1.90 2.51 21.53
N ALA A 2 2.62 3.08 22.50
CA ALA A 2 2.29 2.92 23.93
C ALA A 2 0.85 3.32 24.30
N GLU A 3 0.35 4.44 23.77
CA GLU A 3 -1.02 4.91 24.00
C GLU A 3 -2.10 3.97 23.43
N VAL A 4 -1.83 3.32 22.31
CA VAL A 4 -2.76 2.34 21.73
C VAL A 4 -2.77 1.08 22.58
N ARG A 5 -1.60 0.59 22.98
CA ARG A 5 -1.49 -0.57 23.87
C ARG A 5 -2.20 -0.37 25.20
N ALA A 6 -2.13 0.85 25.76
CA ALA A 6 -2.81 1.18 27.03
C ALA A 6 -4.35 1.15 26.94
N LYS A 7 -4.91 1.26 25.73
CA LYS A 7 -6.36 1.22 25.48
C LYS A 7 -6.89 -0.19 25.16
N LEU A 8 -5.99 -1.13 24.84
CA LEU A 8 -6.34 -2.50 24.51
C LEU A 8 -6.28 -3.39 25.76
N ALA A 9 -7.09 -4.45 25.75
CA ALA A 9 -7.00 -5.46 26.82
C ALA A 9 -5.60 -6.11 26.81
N PRO A 10 -5.09 -6.50 28.00
CA PRO A 10 -3.80 -7.18 28.11
C PRO A 10 -3.75 -8.43 27.24
N GLY A 11 -2.63 -8.64 26.54
CA GLY A 11 -2.41 -9.83 25.73
C GLY A 11 -2.94 -9.77 24.30
N ILE A 12 -3.62 -8.70 23.87
CA ILE A 12 -4.02 -8.55 22.47
C ILE A 12 -2.77 -8.32 21.59
N PRO A 13 -2.51 -9.19 20.59
CA PRO A 13 -1.44 -8.96 19.63
C PRO A 13 -1.67 -7.67 18.82
N ILE A 14 -0.60 -6.98 18.48
CA ILE A 14 -0.66 -5.77 17.66
C ILE A 14 0.04 -6.01 16.33
N ASP A 15 -0.70 -5.93 15.24
CA ASP A 15 -0.20 -5.95 13.88
C ASP A 15 0.05 -4.51 13.40
N VAL A 16 1.27 -4.20 12.98
CA VAL A 16 1.57 -2.88 12.40
C VAL A 16 1.42 -2.96 10.89
N TRP A 17 0.52 -2.14 10.37
CA TRP A 17 0.20 -2.05 8.94
C TRP A 17 0.63 -0.70 8.37
N CYS A 18 1.14 -0.71 7.15
CA CYS A 18 1.48 0.49 6.39
C CYS A 18 0.51 0.63 5.23
N GLN A 19 -0.17 1.77 5.10
CA GLN A 19 -1.18 2.03 4.08
C GLN A 19 -0.79 3.24 3.23
N ASP A 20 -1.11 3.20 1.94
CA ASP A 20 -0.95 4.31 1.00
C ASP A 20 -1.73 4.06 -0.29
N GLU A 21 -1.87 5.06 -1.15
CA GLU A 21 -2.48 4.96 -2.48
C GLU A 21 -1.48 5.26 -3.59
N MET A 22 -1.59 4.49 -4.66
CA MET A 22 -0.81 4.70 -5.88
C MET A 22 -1.72 4.95 -7.07
N ARG A 23 -1.53 6.07 -7.76
CA ARG A 23 -2.17 6.29 -9.06
C ARG A 23 -1.45 5.50 -10.14
N VAL A 24 -2.21 4.72 -10.93
CA VAL A 24 -1.74 3.97 -12.10
C VAL A 24 -2.54 4.41 -13.31
N GLY A 25 -1.88 4.67 -14.43
CA GLY A 25 -2.57 5.14 -15.62
C GLY A 25 -1.72 5.11 -16.88
N GLN A 26 -2.36 5.42 -17.99
CA GLN A 26 -1.75 5.43 -19.31
C GLN A 26 -0.58 6.42 -19.41
N LYS A 27 -0.73 7.61 -18.81
CA LYS A 27 0.35 8.59 -18.66
C LYS A 27 1.25 8.19 -17.49
N ASN A 28 2.02 7.12 -17.66
CA ASN A 28 2.87 6.59 -16.62
C ASN A 28 4.27 7.22 -16.63
N LYS A 29 4.98 7.09 -15.50
CA LYS A 29 6.39 7.47 -15.41
C LYS A 29 7.26 6.42 -16.07
N LEU A 30 8.27 6.87 -16.83
CA LEU A 30 9.32 6.01 -17.32
C LEU A 30 10.28 5.69 -16.16
N THR A 31 10.66 4.43 -16.07
CA THR A 31 11.69 3.97 -15.11
C THR A 31 12.90 3.41 -15.84
N TYR A 32 14.01 3.31 -15.15
CA TYR A 32 15.20 2.66 -15.67
C TYR A 32 14.88 1.20 -16.05
N ARG A 33 15.50 0.75 -17.15
CA ARG A 33 15.47 -0.66 -17.55
C ARG A 33 16.87 -1.12 -17.94
N TRP A 34 17.12 -2.37 -17.72
CA TRP A 34 18.36 -2.99 -18.18
C TRP A 34 18.44 -2.98 -19.69
N ALA A 35 19.58 -2.56 -20.24
CA ALA A 35 19.85 -2.51 -21.65
C ALA A 35 21.33 -2.80 -21.91
N ARG A 36 21.67 -3.12 -23.17
CA ARG A 36 23.08 -3.32 -23.55
C ARG A 36 23.88 -2.05 -23.28
N LYS A 37 25.07 -2.18 -22.69
CA LYS A 37 25.96 -1.04 -22.45
C LYS A 37 26.20 -0.25 -23.76
N GLY A 38 26.03 1.07 -23.67
CA GLY A 38 26.13 1.97 -24.83
C GLY A 38 24.87 2.07 -25.71
N SER A 39 23.79 1.32 -25.40
CA SER A 39 22.50 1.49 -26.05
C SER A 39 21.58 2.43 -25.27
N ARG A 40 20.68 3.11 -26.01
CA ARG A 40 19.62 3.94 -25.43
C ARG A 40 18.27 3.33 -25.82
N PRO A 41 17.65 2.51 -24.94
CA PRO A 41 16.39 1.88 -25.27
C PRO A 41 15.31 2.94 -25.52
N LEU A 42 14.54 2.76 -26.59
CA LEU A 42 13.36 3.59 -26.85
C LEU A 42 12.30 3.31 -25.81
N ALA A 43 11.68 4.36 -25.28
CA ALA A 43 10.52 4.29 -24.43
C ALA A 43 9.38 5.06 -25.07
N VAL A 44 8.25 4.39 -25.27
CA VAL A 44 7.04 5.04 -25.76
C VAL A 44 6.39 5.78 -24.61
N HIS A 45 6.11 7.06 -24.81
CA HIS A 45 5.42 7.91 -23.85
C HIS A 45 3.94 8.02 -24.27
N ASP A 46 3.05 7.42 -23.50
CA ASP A 46 1.61 7.48 -23.75
C ASP A 46 1.06 8.84 -23.28
N GLN A 47 0.26 9.49 -24.13
CA GLN A 47 -0.36 10.79 -23.89
C GLN A 47 -1.79 10.68 -23.35
N ARG A 48 -2.38 9.48 -23.37
CA ARG A 48 -3.74 9.23 -22.89
C ARG A 48 -3.82 9.37 -21.37
N THR A 49 -5.01 9.63 -20.83
CA THR A 49 -5.18 10.10 -19.46
C THR A 49 -5.99 9.18 -18.55
N GLN A 50 -6.45 8.04 -19.05
CA GLN A 50 -7.18 7.07 -18.20
C GLN A 50 -6.28 6.60 -17.05
N SER A 51 -6.85 6.54 -15.86
CA SER A 51 -6.12 6.11 -14.66
C SER A 51 -7.06 5.59 -13.60
N THR A 52 -6.54 4.78 -12.71
CA THR A 52 -7.20 4.27 -11.51
C THR A 52 -6.29 4.48 -10.29
N TYR A 53 -6.79 4.18 -9.11
CA TYR A 53 -6.03 4.20 -7.87
C TYR A 53 -5.94 2.78 -7.31
N LEU A 54 -4.74 2.38 -6.94
CA LEU A 54 -4.49 1.16 -6.20
C LEU A 54 -4.28 1.56 -4.73
N PHE A 55 -5.29 1.29 -3.90
CA PHE A 55 -5.20 1.38 -2.46
C PHE A 55 -4.51 0.12 -1.96
N GLY A 56 -3.50 0.25 -1.13
CA GLY A 56 -2.79 -0.90 -0.59
C GLY A 56 -2.37 -0.70 0.85
N ALA A 57 -2.40 -1.78 1.59
CA ALA A 57 -1.86 -1.85 2.93
C ALA A 57 -1.14 -3.18 3.11
N VAL A 58 0.02 -3.14 3.75
CA VAL A 58 0.79 -4.34 4.08
C VAL A 58 1.12 -4.40 5.56
N CYS A 59 1.14 -5.61 6.11
CA CYS A 59 1.75 -5.92 7.40
C CYS A 59 3.14 -6.51 7.14
N PRO A 60 4.22 -5.74 7.30
CA PRO A 60 5.57 -6.20 6.96
C PRO A 60 6.03 -7.40 7.80
N GLU A 61 5.54 -7.53 9.01
CA GLU A 61 5.94 -8.63 9.90
C GLU A 61 5.33 -9.96 9.48
N LEU A 62 4.09 -9.94 9.03
CA LEU A 62 3.37 -11.14 8.61
C LEU A 62 3.55 -11.45 7.12
N GLY A 63 4.06 -10.50 6.33
CA GLY A 63 4.16 -10.64 4.88
C GLY A 63 2.80 -10.71 4.19
N THR A 64 1.77 -10.14 4.77
CA THR A 64 0.40 -10.10 4.25
C THR A 64 -0.01 -8.69 3.86
N GLY A 65 -1.12 -8.58 3.13
CA GLY A 65 -1.64 -7.28 2.73
C GLY A 65 -3.07 -7.33 2.21
N ALA A 66 -3.64 -6.15 2.05
CA ALA A 66 -4.96 -5.90 1.48
C ALA A 66 -4.87 -4.84 0.40
N ALA A 67 -5.58 -4.99 -0.71
CA ALA A 67 -5.67 -3.93 -1.71
C ALA A 67 -7.00 -3.89 -2.44
N LEU A 68 -7.33 -2.70 -2.93
CA LEU A 68 -8.45 -2.44 -3.81
C LEU A 68 -8.02 -1.56 -4.98
N VAL A 69 -8.53 -1.87 -6.17
CA VAL A 69 -8.39 -0.99 -7.34
C VAL A 69 -9.67 -0.19 -7.49
N LEU A 70 -9.58 1.13 -7.31
CA LEU A 70 -10.74 2.01 -7.22
C LEU A 70 -10.61 3.20 -8.19
N PRO A 71 -11.73 3.67 -8.76
CA PRO A 71 -11.71 4.73 -9.78
C PRO A 71 -11.38 6.12 -9.22
N ALA A 72 -11.56 6.32 -7.93
CA ALA A 72 -11.37 7.60 -7.26
C ALA A 72 -10.59 7.46 -5.95
N CYS A 73 -9.95 8.55 -5.54
CA CYS A 73 -9.25 8.67 -4.27
C CYS A 73 -10.02 9.66 -3.38
N ASN A 74 -10.88 9.13 -2.52
CA ASN A 74 -11.78 9.88 -1.65
C ASN A 74 -12.11 9.10 -0.37
N SER A 75 -12.91 9.68 0.52
CA SER A 75 -13.29 9.06 1.80
C SER A 75 -14.12 7.78 1.65
N GLU A 76 -14.92 7.66 0.58
CA GLU A 76 -15.69 6.44 0.31
C GLU A 76 -14.76 5.29 -0.07
N ALA A 77 -13.81 5.53 -0.97
CA ALA A 77 -12.77 4.59 -1.35
C ALA A 77 -11.92 4.17 -0.14
N MET A 78 -11.56 5.13 0.72
CA MET A 78 -10.82 4.84 1.96
C MET A 78 -11.65 3.99 2.93
N GLN A 79 -12.97 4.22 3.04
CA GLN A 79 -13.85 3.38 3.87
C GLN A 79 -13.85 1.92 3.39
N LEU A 80 -14.02 1.69 2.08
CA LEU A 80 -13.97 0.35 1.50
C LEU A 80 -12.62 -0.33 1.78
N HIS A 81 -11.53 0.43 1.70
CA HIS A 81 -10.21 -0.11 1.97
C HIS A 81 -10.00 -0.45 3.46
N LEU A 82 -10.50 0.38 4.37
CA LEU A 82 -10.47 0.06 5.81
C LEU A 82 -11.25 -1.22 6.13
N ASP A 83 -12.41 -1.40 5.51
CA ASP A 83 -13.24 -2.59 5.68
C ASP A 83 -12.51 -3.84 5.15
N GLU A 84 -11.82 -3.74 3.99
CA GLU A 84 -11.00 -4.83 3.45
C GLU A 84 -9.80 -5.16 4.36
N ILE A 85 -9.07 -4.13 4.85
CA ILE A 85 -7.94 -4.33 5.77
C ILE A 85 -8.43 -5.07 7.04
N ALA A 86 -9.58 -4.66 7.58
CA ALA A 86 -10.13 -5.26 8.79
C ALA A 86 -10.33 -6.78 8.68
N THR A 87 -10.64 -7.29 7.46
CA THR A 87 -10.79 -8.72 7.18
C THR A 87 -9.46 -9.48 7.16
N LYS A 88 -8.35 -8.78 6.96
CA LYS A 88 -6.99 -9.36 6.84
C LYS A 88 -6.16 -9.27 8.12
N VAL A 89 -6.62 -8.51 9.10
CA VAL A 89 -5.99 -8.46 10.42
C VAL A 89 -6.07 -9.83 11.06
N SER A 90 -4.99 -10.26 11.72
CA SER A 90 -4.92 -11.56 12.37
C SER A 90 -6.09 -11.79 13.36
N PRO A 91 -6.69 -12.97 13.41
CA PRO A 91 -7.77 -13.25 14.35
C PRO A 91 -7.38 -12.92 15.80
N GLY A 92 -8.16 -12.07 16.46
CA GLY A 92 -7.89 -11.64 17.82
C GLY A 92 -6.80 -10.56 17.99
N ALA A 93 -6.17 -10.12 16.88
CA ALA A 93 -5.21 -9.04 16.90
C ALA A 93 -5.88 -7.67 16.67
N HIS A 94 -5.12 -6.61 16.95
CA HIS A 94 -5.49 -5.23 16.68
C HIS A 94 -4.47 -4.59 15.75
N ALA A 95 -4.94 -4.01 14.64
CA ALA A 95 -4.07 -3.34 13.68
C ALA A 95 -3.80 -1.89 14.08
N ILE A 96 -2.53 -1.49 14.06
CA ILE A 96 -2.15 -0.08 14.02
C ILE A 96 -1.85 0.25 12.57
N LEU A 97 -2.72 1.05 11.94
CA LEU A 97 -2.61 1.42 10.54
C LEU A 97 -1.89 2.75 10.41
N LEU A 98 -0.66 2.68 9.91
CA LEU A 98 0.17 3.84 9.59
C LEU A 98 -0.24 4.39 8.22
N LEU A 99 -0.51 5.67 8.16
CA LEU A 99 -0.95 6.36 6.95
C LEU A 99 -0.47 7.81 6.95
N ASP A 100 -0.42 8.42 5.79
CA ASP A 100 -0.12 9.84 5.69
C ASP A 100 -1.30 10.72 6.15
N GLN A 101 -1.15 12.03 6.08
CA GLN A 101 -2.17 12.99 6.49
C GLN A 101 -3.00 13.50 5.32
N ALA A 102 -3.28 12.69 4.30
CA ALA A 102 -4.20 13.08 3.24
C ALA A 102 -5.60 13.39 3.81
N GLY A 103 -6.29 14.36 3.22
CA GLY A 103 -7.56 14.87 3.78
C GLY A 103 -8.66 13.82 3.95
N TRP A 104 -8.66 12.76 3.14
CA TRP A 104 -9.62 11.66 3.23
C TRP A 104 -9.27 10.62 4.31
N HIS A 105 -8.03 10.58 4.81
CA HIS A 105 -7.59 9.65 5.86
C HIS A 105 -8.13 10.03 7.25
N GLY A 106 -8.29 11.32 7.51
CA GLY A 106 -8.82 11.85 8.76
C GLY A 106 -10.26 12.33 8.69
N ALA A 107 -10.99 12.02 7.62
CA ALA A 107 -12.35 12.50 7.45
C ALA A 107 -13.28 11.99 8.55
N LYS A 108 -14.04 12.90 9.18
CA LYS A 108 -14.97 12.57 10.29
C LYS A 108 -16.06 11.57 9.89
N ILE A 109 -16.29 11.38 8.60
CA ILE A 109 -17.28 10.44 8.06
C ILE A 109 -16.81 8.98 8.11
N LEU A 110 -15.50 8.74 8.25
CA LEU A 110 -14.94 7.38 8.27
C LEU A 110 -15.40 6.63 9.53
N LYS A 111 -15.88 5.42 9.32
CA LYS A 111 -16.22 4.47 10.36
C LYS A 111 -15.05 3.49 10.49
N VAL A 112 -14.10 3.82 11.36
CA VAL A 112 -12.93 2.97 11.56
C VAL A 112 -13.35 1.66 12.22
N PRO A 113 -13.01 0.48 11.63
CA PRO A 113 -13.30 -0.83 12.20
C PRO A 113 -12.73 -0.98 13.62
N SER A 114 -13.42 -1.71 14.49
CA SER A 114 -13.06 -1.84 15.91
C SER A 114 -11.69 -2.50 16.16
N ASN A 115 -11.20 -3.29 15.20
CA ASN A 115 -9.89 -3.93 15.23
C ASN A 115 -8.77 -3.10 14.57
N ILE A 116 -9.02 -1.82 14.24
CA ILE A 116 -8.05 -0.92 13.63
C ILE A 116 -7.94 0.37 14.44
N THR A 117 -6.72 0.86 14.62
CA THR A 117 -6.44 2.23 15.08
C THR A 117 -5.62 2.94 14.01
N LEU A 118 -6.13 4.08 13.52
CA LEU A 118 -5.39 4.94 12.59
C LEU A 118 -4.27 5.67 13.33
N MET A 119 -3.08 5.65 12.78
CA MET A 119 -1.91 6.37 13.31
C MET A 119 -1.27 7.20 12.19
N PRO A 120 -1.60 8.49 12.11
CA PRO A 120 -1.00 9.37 11.12
C PRO A 120 0.51 9.48 11.31
N LEU A 121 1.25 9.34 10.23
CA LEU A 121 2.69 9.60 10.19
C LEU A 121 2.96 11.12 10.24
N PRO A 122 4.13 11.54 10.70
CA PRO A 122 4.53 12.94 10.62
C PRO A 122 4.45 13.47 9.17
N PRO A 123 4.15 14.75 8.96
CA PRO A 123 4.11 15.31 7.62
C PRO A 123 5.46 15.17 6.89
N ARG A 124 5.40 14.83 5.61
CA ARG A 124 6.59 14.74 4.73
C ARG A 124 7.64 13.72 5.16
N THR A 125 7.20 12.58 5.67
CA THR A 125 8.08 11.46 6.06
C THR A 125 7.75 10.17 5.30
N PRO A 126 7.78 10.14 3.96
CA PRO A 126 7.42 8.95 3.19
C PRO A 126 8.37 7.77 3.50
N GLU A 127 9.60 8.04 3.93
CA GLU A 127 10.58 7.03 4.34
C GLU A 127 10.13 6.17 5.52
N LEU A 128 9.19 6.68 6.32
CA LEU A 128 8.60 5.93 7.43
C LEU A 128 7.48 4.98 6.96
N ASN A 129 6.91 5.20 5.77
CA ASN A 129 5.85 4.36 5.26
C ASN A 129 6.42 3.20 4.40
N GLY A 130 6.34 1.98 4.93
CA GLY A 130 6.78 0.78 4.20
C GLY A 130 6.03 0.54 2.89
N GLN A 131 4.79 1.02 2.76
CA GLN A 131 3.97 0.90 1.56
C GLN A 131 4.58 1.64 0.35
N GLU A 132 5.27 2.75 0.56
CA GLU A 132 5.95 3.48 -0.51
C GLU A 132 7.02 2.63 -1.22
N ASN A 133 7.74 1.80 -0.47
CA ASN A 133 8.71 0.89 -1.06
C ASN A 133 8.04 -0.23 -1.86
N ILE A 134 6.89 -0.71 -1.41
CA ILE A 134 6.06 -1.66 -2.16
C ILE A 134 5.65 -1.03 -3.50
N TRP A 135 5.19 0.23 -3.49
CA TRP A 135 4.84 0.94 -4.72
C TRP A 135 6.02 1.10 -5.68
N GLN A 136 7.19 1.46 -5.14
CA GLN A 136 8.41 1.55 -5.95
C GLN A 136 8.75 0.20 -6.59
N PHE A 137 8.70 -0.89 -5.83
CA PHE A 137 8.97 -2.24 -6.32
C PHE A 137 7.98 -2.65 -7.41
N MET A 138 6.66 -2.44 -7.20
CA MET A 138 5.63 -2.79 -8.18
C MET A 138 5.77 -1.97 -9.47
N ARG A 139 6.06 -0.67 -9.36
CA ARG A 139 6.34 0.18 -10.54
C ARG A 139 7.53 -0.36 -11.33
N GLN A 140 8.64 -0.64 -10.67
CA GLN A 140 9.86 -1.08 -11.34
C GLN A 140 9.74 -2.44 -12.03
N ASN A 141 8.96 -3.35 -11.47
CA ASN A 141 8.89 -4.72 -11.95
C ASN A 141 7.70 -4.99 -12.86
N TRP A 142 6.54 -4.38 -12.62
CA TRP A 142 5.30 -4.78 -13.28
C TRP A 142 4.49 -3.66 -13.93
N LEU A 143 4.50 -2.42 -13.40
CA LEU A 143 3.56 -1.37 -13.79
C LEU A 143 4.17 -0.25 -14.64
N SER A 144 5.49 -0.05 -14.63
CA SER A 144 6.15 0.99 -15.43
C SER A 144 6.55 0.48 -16.82
N ASN A 145 6.84 1.43 -17.72
CA ASN A 145 7.25 1.17 -19.11
C ASN A 145 6.23 0.34 -19.91
N ARG A 146 4.94 0.44 -19.59
CA ARG A 146 3.84 -0.23 -20.27
C ARG A 146 2.96 0.77 -21.00
N ILE A 147 2.31 0.32 -22.07
CA ILE A 147 1.24 1.03 -22.76
C ILE A 147 -0.05 0.30 -22.43
N PHE A 148 -0.87 0.88 -21.59
CA PHE A 148 -2.17 0.32 -21.24
C PHE A 148 -3.18 0.58 -22.38
N LYS A 149 -3.84 -0.46 -22.87
CA LYS A 149 -4.77 -0.38 -23.99
C LYS A 149 -6.08 0.30 -23.62
N SER A 150 -6.61 0.04 -22.43
CA SER A 150 -7.89 0.52 -21.91
C SER A 150 -7.82 0.73 -20.39
N PHE A 151 -8.92 1.21 -19.81
CA PHE A 151 -9.09 1.26 -18.35
C PHE A 151 -9.05 -0.14 -17.73
N ASP A 152 -9.75 -1.10 -18.32
CA ASP A 152 -9.79 -2.48 -17.83
C ASP A 152 -8.38 -3.11 -17.85
N ASP A 153 -7.60 -2.83 -18.88
CA ASP A 153 -6.20 -3.28 -18.98
C ASP A 153 -5.32 -2.69 -17.84
N ILE A 154 -5.61 -1.45 -17.38
CA ILE A 154 -4.94 -0.88 -16.20
C ILE A 154 -5.34 -1.66 -14.94
N VAL A 155 -6.64 -1.91 -14.75
CA VAL A 155 -7.17 -2.66 -13.60
C VAL A 155 -6.58 -4.06 -13.55
N ASP A 156 -6.61 -4.79 -14.66
CA ASP A 156 -6.07 -6.16 -14.76
C ASP A 156 -4.58 -6.21 -14.38
N HIS A 157 -3.79 -5.23 -14.85
CA HIS A 157 -2.38 -5.16 -14.51
C HIS A 157 -2.13 -4.80 -13.03
N CYS A 158 -2.97 -3.94 -12.44
CA CYS A 158 -2.90 -3.65 -11.01
C CYS A 158 -3.22 -4.91 -10.17
N CYS A 159 -4.28 -5.63 -10.51
CA CYS A 159 -4.66 -6.88 -9.85
C CYS A 159 -3.56 -7.95 -10.00
N TYR A 160 -3.05 -8.13 -11.22
CA TYR A 160 -1.95 -9.07 -11.47
C TYR A 160 -0.71 -8.74 -10.64
N ALA A 161 -0.28 -7.47 -10.63
CA ALA A 161 0.90 -7.05 -9.90
C ALA A 161 0.75 -7.23 -8.39
N TRP A 162 -0.42 -6.88 -7.84
CA TRP A 162 -0.71 -7.06 -6.43
C TRP A 162 -0.77 -8.54 -6.04
N ASN A 163 -1.52 -9.36 -6.77
CA ASN A 163 -1.63 -10.79 -6.49
C ASN A 163 -0.27 -11.49 -6.58
N THR A 164 0.53 -11.14 -7.60
CA THR A 164 1.91 -11.65 -7.72
C THR A 164 2.78 -11.27 -6.52
N LEU A 165 2.57 -10.10 -5.92
CA LEU A 165 3.29 -9.69 -4.72
C LEU A 165 2.82 -10.47 -3.48
N ILE A 166 1.51 -10.61 -3.29
CA ILE A 166 0.91 -11.30 -2.14
C ILE A 166 1.31 -12.77 -2.10
N ASP A 167 1.49 -13.41 -3.24
CA ASP A 167 2.00 -14.80 -3.34
C ASP A 167 3.48 -14.92 -2.90
N GLN A 168 4.13 -13.80 -2.55
CA GLN A 168 5.53 -13.73 -2.15
C GLN A 168 5.70 -13.01 -0.78
N PRO A 169 5.21 -13.59 0.33
CA PRO A 169 5.24 -12.95 1.66
C PRO A 169 6.63 -12.44 2.06
N TRP A 170 7.66 -13.22 1.76
CA TRP A 170 9.06 -12.87 2.05
C TRP A 170 9.51 -11.56 1.36
N LYS A 171 8.92 -11.22 0.21
CA LYS A 171 9.21 -9.94 -0.45
C LYS A 171 8.58 -8.76 0.28
N ILE A 172 7.33 -8.90 0.71
CA ILE A 172 6.67 -7.89 1.53
C ILE A 172 7.50 -7.62 2.79
N MET A 173 7.87 -8.70 3.51
CA MET A 173 8.70 -8.63 4.70
C MET A 173 10.03 -7.91 4.45
N SER A 174 10.72 -8.25 3.35
CA SER A 174 12.02 -7.68 3.00
C SER A 174 11.93 -6.21 2.56
N ILE A 175 10.90 -5.84 1.79
CA ILE A 175 10.78 -4.51 1.16
C ILE A 175 10.18 -3.48 2.12
N ALA A 176 9.12 -3.86 2.83
CA ALA A 176 8.35 -2.94 3.65
C ALA A 176 8.81 -2.85 5.10
N ARG A 177 9.63 -3.79 5.58
CA ARG A 177 10.10 -3.82 6.96
C ARG A 177 10.90 -2.56 7.32
N ARG A 178 10.64 -2.06 8.50
CA ARG A 178 11.39 -0.99 9.16
C ARG A 178 11.73 -1.46 10.57
N ASP A 179 12.93 -1.16 11.07
CA ASP A 179 13.39 -1.61 12.39
C ASP A 179 12.43 -1.19 13.51
N TRP A 180 11.83 -0.01 13.39
CA TRP A 180 10.89 0.51 14.39
C TRP A 180 9.50 -0.13 14.33
N THR A 181 9.11 -0.81 13.23
CA THR A 181 7.82 -1.52 13.14
C THR A 181 7.83 -2.86 13.85
N THR A 182 9.00 -3.42 14.14
CA THR A 182 9.16 -4.74 14.76
C THR A 182 9.13 -4.72 16.29
N MET A 183 9.07 -3.55 16.92
CA MET A 183 9.05 -3.41 18.39
C MET A 183 7.72 -3.86 19.04
N GLY A 184 6.76 -4.35 18.27
CA GLY A 184 5.43 -4.78 18.78
C GLY A 184 5.38 -6.18 19.42
N HIS A 185 6.34 -7.05 19.13
CA HIS A 185 6.34 -8.46 19.55
C HIS A 185 7.44 -8.82 20.56
N SER A 186 8.24 -7.86 21.00
CA SER A 186 9.23 -8.10 22.07
C SER A 186 8.65 -7.69 23.41
N MET A 187 7.87 -8.57 24.02
CA MET A 187 7.72 -8.87 25.47
C MET A 187 6.58 -9.86 25.68
#